data_0a1ef75eeeb9dfc855e85d95ab99f8a9
#
_entry.id   0a1ef75eeeb9dfc855e85d95ab99f8a9
#
_cell.length_a   1.000
_cell.length_b   1.000
_cell.length_c   1.000
_cell.angle_alpha   90.00
_cell.angle_beta   90.00
_cell.angle_gamma   90.00
#
_symmetry.space_group_name_H-M   'P 1'
#
loop_
_entity.id
_entity.type
_entity.pdbx_description
1 polymer ?
#
loop_
_entity_poly.entity_id
_entity_poly.type
_entity_poly.pdbx_seq_one_letter_code
_entity_poly.pdbx_strand_id
1 'polypeptide(L)'
;NLDPKSTYYIDADKKGLSWKGWRKQYNKENKNYLACDDANVVRQYIKRIAEACPGVKVIVVDTINGLMVADEMRRSKEKGYDKWVDLAACVWDLVCEAYTYREDLTIIFTAHSQTDHDEAGYMFTRIKTSGKKLDKICLESKFTTVLLSKCVDGAYKFETQANNSTAKSPMGAFDQMEIDNDIVEVMKALED
;
A
#
# COMPACT_ATOMS: atom_id res chain seq x y z
N ASN A 1 10.10 -0.95 -12.12
CA ASN A 1 11.31 -0.15 -12.37
C ASN A 1 12.14 0.18 -11.11
N LEU A 2 11.67 -0.19 -9.88
CA LEU A 2 12.44 -0.01 -8.65
C LEU A 2 13.74 -0.82 -8.66
N ASP A 3 14.83 -0.26 -8.12
CA ASP A 3 16.11 -0.96 -7.99
C ASP A 3 16.03 -2.05 -6.89
N PRO A 4 16.19 -3.34 -7.22
CA PRO A 4 16.11 -4.42 -6.24
C PRO A 4 17.17 -4.36 -5.13
N LYS A 5 18.25 -3.62 -5.33
CA LYS A 5 19.34 -3.48 -4.34
C LYS A 5 18.94 -2.55 -3.19
N SER A 6 18.07 -1.60 -3.46
CA SER A 6 17.57 -0.62 -2.48
C SER A 6 16.09 -0.79 -2.16
N THR A 7 15.43 -1.81 -2.71
CA THR A 7 14.00 -2.09 -2.50
C THR A 7 13.81 -3.40 -1.74
N TYR A 8 12.98 -3.36 -0.69
CA TYR A 8 12.50 -4.54 0.01
C TYR A 8 11.03 -4.79 -0.33
N TYR A 9 10.69 -6.00 -0.76
CA TYR A 9 9.35 -6.36 -1.18
C TYR A 9 8.66 -7.29 -0.16
N ILE A 10 7.51 -6.88 0.36
CA ILE A 10 6.67 -7.66 1.26
C ILE A 10 5.43 -8.11 0.47
N ASP A 11 5.41 -9.39 0.09
CA ASP A 11 4.29 -10.05 -0.58
C ASP A 11 3.28 -10.52 0.46
N ALA A 12 2.30 -9.67 0.75
CA ALA A 12 1.27 -9.96 1.75
C ALA A 12 0.17 -10.90 1.23
N ASP A 13 0.04 -11.03 -0.09
CA ASP A 13 -0.87 -11.98 -0.71
C ASP A 13 -0.26 -13.39 -0.86
N LYS A 14 1.06 -13.55 -0.65
CA LYS A 14 1.80 -14.81 -0.80
C LYS A 14 1.66 -15.48 -2.18
N LYS A 15 1.41 -14.70 -3.20
CA LYS A 15 1.22 -15.16 -4.58
C LYS A 15 2.47 -15.10 -5.44
N GLY A 16 3.53 -14.43 -4.96
CA GLY A 16 4.68 -14.03 -5.74
C GLY A 16 4.43 -12.75 -6.55
N LEU A 17 5.45 -12.27 -7.25
CA LEU A 17 5.36 -11.00 -7.98
C LEU A 17 4.93 -11.25 -9.43
N SER A 18 4.26 -10.27 -10.02
CA SER A 18 3.50 -10.43 -11.27
C SER A 18 4.31 -10.36 -12.56
N TRP A 19 5.65 -10.28 -12.49
CA TRP A 19 6.49 -10.23 -13.69
C TRP A 19 7.44 -11.43 -13.82
N LYS A 20 7.76 -11.77 -15.06
CA LYS A 20 8.67 -12.88 -15.37
C LYS A 20 10.09 -12.61 -14.86
N GLY A 21 10.66 -13.55 -14.13
CA GLY A 21 12.04 -13.45 -13.64
C GLY A 21 12.21 -12.72 -12.30
N TRP A 22 11.14 -12.33 -11.65
CA TRP A 22 11.19 -11.61 -10.38
C TRP A 22 12.02 -12.32 -9.29
N ARG A 23 12.02 -13.69 -9.27
CA ARG A 23 12.79 -14.49 -8.30
C ARG A 23 14.30 -14.29 -8.39
N LYS A 24 14.82 -13.79 -9.53
CA LYS A 24 16.24 -13.44 -9.67
C LYS A 24 16.58 -12.11 -9.01
N GLN A 25 15.57 -11.26 -8.82
CA GLN A 25 15.72 -9.91 -8.27
C GLN A 25 15.35 -9.87 -6.79
N TYR A 26 14.21 -10.51 -6.42
CA TYR A 26 13.64 -10.52 -5.08
C TYR A 26 13.60 -11.94 -4.54
N ASN A 27 14.41 -12.21 -3.52
CA ASN A 27 14.55 -13.55 -2.93
C ASN A 27 15.23 -13.48 -1.57
N LYS A 28 15.33 -14.64 -0.90
CA LYS A 28 15.96 -14.75 0.44
C LYS A 28 17.47 -14.52 0.39
N GLU A 29 18.15 -14.86 -0.71
CA GLU A 29 19.61 -14.70 -0.87
C GLU A 29 19.96 -13.21 -0.97
N ASN A 30 19.17 -12.44 -1.70
CA ASN A 30 19.30 -10.98 -1.81
C ASN A 30 18.79 -10.26 -0.55
N LYS A 31 18.12 -10.98 0.38
CA LYS A 31 17.57 -10.44 1.63
C LYS A 31 16.62 -9.25 1.42
N ASN A 32 15.85 -9.26 0.32
CA ASN A 32 14.99 -8.18 -0.11
C ASN A 32 13.54 -8.60 -0.41
N TYR A 33 13.14 -9.80 0.07
CA TYR A 33 11.79 -10.35 -0.14
C TYR A 33 11.29 -11.09 1.09
N LEU A 34 10.03 -10.83 1.46
CA LEU A 34 9.29 -11.51 2.51
C LEU A 34 7.88 -11.84 2.02
N ALA A 35 7.47 -13.12 2.07
CA ALA A 35 6.07 -13.52 1.94
C ALA A 35 5.44 -13.63 3.32
N CYS A 36 4.57 -12.68 3.69
CA CYS A 36 3.98 -12.63 5.03
C CYS A 36 2.64 -11.87 5.00
N ASP A 37 1.58 -12.53 5.48
CA ASP A 37 0.21 -12.02 5.57
C ASP A 37 -0.23 -11.65 7.00
N ASP A 38 0.71 -11.51 7.93
CA ASP A 38 0.46 -11.08 9.30
C ASP A 38 0.89 -9.62 9.50
N ALA A 39 -0.08 -8.74 9.75
CA ALA A 39 0.17 -7.29 9.85
C ALA A 39 1.15 -6.92 10.98
N ASN A 40 1.11 -7.63 12.13
CA ASN A 40 2.03 -7.37 13.23
C ASN A 40 3.47 -7.79 12.88
N VAL A 41 3.62 -8.93 12.20
CA VAL A 41 4.93 -9.39 11.72
C VAL A 41 5.47 -8.43 10.66
N VAL A 42 4.65 -8.01 9.71
CA VAL A 42 5.03 -7.03 8.67
C VAL A 42 5.48 -5.72 9.32
N ARG A 43 4.73 -5.19 10.30
CA ARG A 43 5.09 -3.99 11.07
C ARG A 43 6.47 -4.10 11.71
N GLN A 44 6.74 -5.22 12.40
CA GLN A 44 8.04 -5.47 13.03
C GLN A 44 9.18 -5.55 12.00
N TYR A 45 8.93 -6.16 10.84
CA TYR A 45 9.92 -6.22 9.75
C TYR A 45 10.22 -4.84 9.16
N ILE A 46 9.20 -4.03 8.90
CA ILE A 46 9.39 -2.66 8.41
C ILE A 46 10.24 -1.86 9.41
N LYS A 47 9.88 -1.90 10.70
CA LYS A 47 10.65 -1.25 11.76
C LYS A 47 12.11 -1.70 11.76
N ARG A 48 12.35 -3.00 11.74
CA ARG A 48 13.71 -3.57 11.72
C ARG A 48 14.51 -3.12 10.49
N ILE A 49 13.88 -3.08 9.32
CA ILE A 49 14.52 -2.61 8.08
C ILE A 49 14.85 -1.12 8.20
N ALA A 50 13.93 -0.31 8.71
CA ALA A 50 14.13 1.11 8.91
C ALA A 50 15.31 1.42 9.85
N GLU A 51 15.44 0.64 10.93
CA GLU A 51 16.49 0.83 11.94
C GLU A 51 17.85 0.24 11.55
N ALA A 52 17.86 -0.93 10.87
CA ALA A 52 19.08 -1.72 10.68
C ALA A 52 19.58 -1.78 9.22
N CYS A 53 18.80 -1.34 8.25
CA CYS A 53 19.14 -1.49 6.83
C CYS A 53 19.15 -0.13 6.09
N PRO A 54 20.12 0.76 6.31
CA PRO A 54 20.14 2.10 5.71
C PRO A 54 20.26 2.08 4.18
N GLY A 55 20.70 0.97 3.60
CA GLY A 55 20.76 0.76 2.14
C GLY A 55 19.39 0.51 1.50
N VAL A 56 18.37 0.12 2.27
CA VAL A 56 17.00 -0.01 1.76
C VAL A 56 16.36 1.38 1.74
N LYS A 57 15.94 1.84 0.58
CA LYS A 57 15.29 3.15 0.37
C LYS A 57 13.81 3.03 0.10
N VAL A 58 13.35 1.87 -0.35
CA VAL A 58 11.95 1.62 -0.66
C VAL A 58 11.50 0.31 -0.02
N ILE A 59 10.35 0.33 0.65
CA ILE A 59 9.63 -0.88 1.05
C ILE A 59 8.30 -0.90 0.31
N VAL A 60 7.99 -2.01 -0.34
CA VAL A 60 6.68 -2.24 -0.97
C VAL A 60 5.91 -3.29 -0.16
N VAL A 61 4.68 -2.97 0.23
CA VAL A 61 3.73 -3.91 0.87
C VAL A 61 2.59 -4.20 -0.10
N ASP A 62 2.55 -5.40 -0.65
CA ASP A 62 1.62 -5.81 -1.71
C ASP A 62 0.80 -7.04 -1.26
N THR A 63 -0.44 -6.90 -0.84
CA THR A 63 -1.29 -5.72 -0.68
C THR A 63 -1.73 -5.54 0.79
N ILE A 64 -2.18 -4.35 1.17
CA ILE A 64 -2.87 -4.13 2.45
C ILE A 64 -4.09 -5.07 2.58
N ASN A 65 -4.79 -5.33 1.47
CA ASN A 65 -5.93 -6.23 1.44
C ASN A 65 -5.55 -7.68 1.79
N GLY A 66 -4.37 -8.13 1.38
CA GLY A 66 -3.85 -9.44 1.76
C GLY A 66 -3.75 -9.61 3.27
N LEU A 67 -3.25 -8.57 3.96
CA LEU A 67 -3.16 -8.56 5.43
C LEU A 67 -4.54 -8.61 6.08
N MET A 68 -5.49 -7.79 5.62
CA MET A 68 -6.85 -7.74 6.15
C MET A 68 -7.58 -9.06 5.98
N VAL A 69 -7.58 -9.61 4.77
CA VAL A 69 -8.28 -10.87 4.45
C VAL A 69 -7.66 -12.05 5.19
N ALA A 70 -6.35 -12.12 5.28
CA ALA A 70 -5.67 -13.21 5.98
C ALA A 70 -5.99 -13.20 7.48
N ASP A 71 -6.03 -12.04 8.13
CA ASP A 71 -6.42 -11.93 9.54
C ASP A 71 -7.89 -12.28 9.75
N GLU A 72 -8.78 -11.79 8.91
CA GLU A 72 -10.20 -12.13 8.92
C GLU A 72 -10.43 -13.65 8.82
N MET A 73 -9.71 -14.32 7.90
CA MET A 73 -9.81 -15.76 7.68
C MET A 73 -9.25 -16.58 8.86
N ARG A 74 -8.11 -16.18 9.43
CA ARG A 74 -7.55 -16.81 10.64
C ARG A 74 -8.52 -16.76 11.81
N ARG A 75 -9.25 -15.65 11.95
CA ARG A 75 -10.18 -15.37 13.03
C ARG A 75 -11.64 -15.65 12.66
N SER A 76 -11.90 -16.41 11.60
CA SER A 76 -13.26 -16.67 11.06
C SER A 76 -14.20 -17.32 12.07
N LYS A 77 -13.68 -18.10 13.03
CA LYS A 77 -14.46 -18.77 14.09
C LYS A 77 -14.69 -17.89 15.33
N GLU A 78 -13.98 -16.77 15.45
CA GLU A 78 -14.18 -15.83 16.56
C GLU A 78 -15.50 -15.10 16.38
N LYS A 79 -16.31 -15.10 17.47
CA LYS A 79 -17.57 -14.36 17.52
C LYS A 79 -17.36 -13.05 18.27
N GLY A 80 -18.08 -12.01 17.88
CA GLY A 80 -18.04 -10.74 18.58
C GLY A 80 -17.52 -9.60 17.71
N TYR A 81 -17.62 -8.40 18.25
CA TYR A 81 -17.25 -7.17 17.59
C TYR A 81 -15.75 -6.86 17.68
N ASP A 82 -15.12 -7.33 18.75
CA ASP A 82 -13.73 -6.98 19.12
C ASP A 82 -12.73 -7.38 18.05
N LYS A 83 -12.92 -8.53 17.39
CA LYS A 83 -12.04 -8.96 16.29
C LYS A 83 -11.96 -7.92 15.15
N TRP A 84 -13.06 -7.24 14.86
CA TRP A 84 -13.10 -6.22 13.80
C TRP A 84 -12.40 -4.94 14.22
N VAL A 85 -12.42 -4.63 15.53
CA VAL A 85 -11.68 -3.51 16.10
C VAL A 85 -10.18 -3.81 16.05
N ASP A 86 -9.78 -5.01 16.44
CA ASP A 86 -8.36 -5.44 16.44
C ASP A 86 -7.79 -5.45 15.02
N LEU A 87 -8.53 -6.01 14.04
CA LEU A 87 -8.13 -6.01 12.64
C LEU A 87 -7.93 -4.59 12.12
N ALA A 88 -8.88 -3.71 12.42
CA ALA A 88 -8.79 -2.31 12.04
C ALA A 88 -7.59 -1.62 12.72
N ALA A 89 -7.35 -1.89 14.00
CA ALA A 89 -6.22 -1.35 14.75
C ALA A 89 -4.87 -1.81 14.17
N CYS A 90 -4.73 -3.10 13.86
CA CYS A 90 -3.49 -3.63 13.26
C CYS A 90 -3.09 -2.93 11.97
N VAL A 91 -4.06 -2.73 11.05
CA VAL A 91 -3.81 -2.06 9.77
C VAL A 91 -3.57 -0.56 9.98
N TRP A 92 -4.34 0.06 10.87
CA TRP A 92 -4.16 1.46 11.24
C TRP A 92 -2.76 1.72 11.81
N ASP A 93 -2.32 0.90 12.78
CA ASP A 93 -1.01 1.02 13.41
C ASP A 93 0.11 0.83 12.41
N LEU A 94 -0.01 -0.16 11.50
CA LEU A 94 0.96 -0.40 10.44
C LEU A 94 1.16 0.84 9.57
N VAL A 95 0.06 1.49 9.17
CA VAL A 95 0.11 2.69 8.33
C VAL A 95 0.62 3.89 9.13
N CYS A 96 0.15 4.08 10.37
CA CYS A 96 0.56 5.22 11.20
C CYS A 96 2.03 5.17 11.59
N GLU A 97 2.58 4.00 11.89
CA GLU A 97 4.00 3.86 12.21
C GLU A 97 4.92 4.18 11.04
N ALA A 98 4.45 4.02 9.79
CA ALA A 98 5.23 4.32 8.60
C ALA A 98 5.79 5.76 8.59
N TYR A 99 5.08 6.71 9.20
CA TYR A 99 5.52 8.10 9.32
C TYR A 99 6.57 8.37 10.40
N THR A 100 6.85 7.39 11.26
CA THR A 100 7.82 7.55 12.36
C THR A 100 9.23 7.12 11.99
N TYR A 101 9.40 6.57 10.80
CA TYR A 101 10.68 6.08 10.32
C TYR A 101 11.53 7.18 9.67
N ARG A 102 12.76 6.85 9.31
CA ARG A 102 13.71 7.80 8.71
C ARG A 102 13.17 8.41 7.41
N GLU A 103 13.48 9.67 7.17
CA GLU A 103 12.96 10.49 6.04
C GLU A 103 13.35 9.94 4.66
N ASP A 104 14.50 9.29 4.55
CA ASP A 104 15.02 8.72 3.31
C ASP A 104 14.46 7.31 2.98
N LEU A 105 13.41 6.87 3.69
CA LEU A 105 12.72 5.61 3.47
C LEU A 105 11.30 5.84 2.96
N THR A 106 11.05 5.50 1.72
CA THR A 106 9.71 5.49 1.13
C THR A 106 9.01 4.16 1.38
N ILE A 107 7.79 4.18 1.91
CA ILE A 107 6.96 2.99 2.08
C ILE A 107 5.76 3.09 1.15
N ILE A 108 5.65 2.13 0.24
CA ILE A 108 4.58 2.04 -0.75
C ILE A 108 3.63 0.92 -0.33
N PHE A 109 2.37 1.26 -0.11
CA PHE A 109 1.31 0.29 0.11
C PHE A 109 0.48 0.16 -1.17
N THR A 110 0.35 -1.04 -1.69
CA THR A 110 -0.63 -1.31 -2.74
C THR A 110 -1.94 -1.79 -2.11
N ALA A 111 -3.05 -1.48 -2.76
CA ALA A 111 -4.38 -1.86 -2.31
C ALA A 111 -5.31 -2.14 -3.48
N HIS A 112 -6.28 -3.02 -3.27
CA HIS A 112 -7.42 -3.14 -4.18
C HIS A 112 -8.34 -1.95 -4.01
N SER A 113 -8.97 -1.51 -5.09
CA SER A 113 -9.98 -0.47 -5.07
C SER A 113 -11.39 -1.06 -5.02
N GLN A 114 -12.34 -0.26 -4.56
CA GLN A 114 -13.78 -0.50 -4.68
C GLN A 114 -14.47 0.81 -5.08
N THR A 115 -15.62 0.69 -5.73
CA THR A 115 -16.48 1.83 -6.05
C THR A 115 -17.62 1.88 -5.06
N ASP A 116 -17.80 3.03 -4.40
CA ASP A 116 -18.88 3.32 -3.48
C ASP A 116 -19.71 4.49 -3.98
N HIS A 117 -20.83 4.77 -3.30
CA HIS A 117 -21.67 5.93 -3.52
C HIS A 117 -21.66 6.80 -2.27
N ASP A 118 -21.65 8.11 -2.46
CA ASP A 118 -21.89 9.05 -1.38
C ASP A 118 -23.40 9.17 -1.06
N GLU A 119 -23.74 9.98 -0.07
CA GLU A 119 -25.14 10.21 0.33
C GLU A 119 -25.99 10.85 -0.77
N ALA A 120 -25.38 11.53 -1.73
CA ALA A 120 -26.04 12.14 -2.89
C ALA A 120 -26.13 11.19 -4.08
N GLY A 121 -25.56 9.97 -3.98
CA GLY A 121 -25.56 8.96 -5.02
C GLY A 121 -24.41 9.08 -6.04
N TYR A 122 -23.44 9.97 -5.83
CA TYR A 122 -22.28 10.06 -6.69
C TYR A 122 -21.30 8.90 -6.43
N MET A 123 -20.91 8.22 -7.50
CA MET A 123 -19.92 7.14 -7.42
C MET A 123 -18.51 7.69 -7.23
N PHE A 124 -17.75 7.04 -6.37
CA PHE A 124 -16.32 7.31 -6.21
C PHE A 124 -15.53 6.04 -5.93
N THR A 125 -14.27 6.04 -6.33
CA THR A 125 -13.36 4.91 -6.12
C THR A 125 -12.43 5.19 -4.94
N ARG A 126 -12.32 4.20 -4.06
CA ARG A 126 -11.47 4.25 -2.86
C ARG A 126 -10.78 2.90 -2.58
N ILE A 127 -9.91 2.85 -1.59
CA ILE A 127 -9.32 1.60 -1.10
C ILE A 127 -10.45 0.67 -0.61
N LYS A 128 -10.41 -0.58 -1.08
CA LYS A 128 -11.28 -1.64 -0.58
C LYS A 128 -10.86 -2.04 0.83
N THR A 129 -11.81 -2.03 1.76
CA THR A 129 -11.58 -2.41 3.16
C THR A 129 -12.35 -3.67 3.52
N SER A 130 -11.87 -4.39 4.54
CA SER A 130 -12.55 -5.55 5.10
C SER A 130 -13.24 -5.16 6.40
N GLY A 131 -14.57 -5.31 6.42
CA GLY A 131 -15.41 -5.08 7.60
C GLY A 131 -15.83 -3.63 7.81
N LYS A 132 -17.05 -3.47 8.31
CA LYS A 132 -17.74 -2.18 8.54
C LYS A 132 -16.97 -1.17 9.42
N LYS A 133 -16.02 -1.63 10.23
CA LYS A 133 -15.23 -0.74 11.08
C LYS A 133 -14.17 0.01 10.25
N LEU A 134 -13.47 -0.70 9.36
CA LEU A 134 -12.50 -0.10 8.45
C LEU A 134 -13.18 0.79 7.39
N ASP A 135 -14.41 0.47 7.00
CA ASP A 135 -15.19 1.34 6.09
C ASP A 135 -15.41 2.75 6.64
N LYS A 136 -15.45 2.88 7.98
CA LYS A 136 -15.57 4.17 8.66
C LYS A 136 -14.24 4.88 8.86
N ILE A 137 -13.13 4.16 8.67
CA ILE A 137 -11.78 4.69 8.80
C ILE A 137 -11.26 4.91 7.38
N CYS A 138 -11.21 6.14 6.94
CA CYS A 138 -10.61 6.49 5.65
C CYS A 138 -9.08 6.34 5.74
N LEU A 139 -8.55 5.18 5.35
CA LEU A 139 -7.10 4.91 5.37
C LEU A 139 -6.33 5.92 4.52
N GLU A 140 -6.91 6.36 3.41
CA GLU A 140 -6.30 7.34 2.51
C GLU A 140 -6.00 8.66 3.20
N SER A 141 -6.72 8.98 4.30
CA SER A 141 -6.44 10.19 5.09
C SER A 141 -5.05 10.20 5.72
N LYS A 142 -4.44 9.02 5.87
CA LYS A 142 -3.10 8.85 6.47
C LYS A 142 -1.95 8.98 5.48
N PHE A 143 -2.24 9.15 4.21
CA PHE A 143 -1.22 9.32 3.18
C PHE A 143 -1.22 10.75 2.64
N THR A 144 -0.07 11.30 2.33
CA THR A 144 0.06 12.56 1.58
C THR A 144 -0.17 12.34 0.09
N THR A 145 0.17 11.16 -0.40
CA THR A 145 0.04 10.75 -1.80
C THR A 145 -0.78 9.47 -1.90
N VAL A 146 -1.84 9.51 -2.66
CA VAL A 146 -2.71 8.37 -3.00
C VAL A 146 -2.92 8.42 -4.52
N LEU A 147 -2.47 7.39 -5.22
CA LEU A 147 -2.59 7.29 -6.66
C LEU A 147 -3.56 6.16 -7.04
N LEU A 148 -4.48 6.43 -7.94
CA LEU A 148 -5.34 5.40 -8.52
C LEU A 148 -4.72 4.90 -9.83
N SER A 149 -4.32 3.61 -9.84
CA SER A 149 -3.87 2.97 -11.07
C SER A 149 -5.07 2.55 -11.91
N LYS A 150 -5.07 2.96 -13.19
CA LYS A 150 -6.13 2.62 -14.15
C LYS A 150 -5.54 2.33 -15.52
N CYS A 151 -6.33 1.62 -16.35
CA CYS A 151 -6.01 1.39 -17.74
C CYS A 151 -6.98 2.22 -18.60
N VAL A 152 -6.43 3.12 -19.40
CA VAL A 152 -7.20 4.00 -20.31
C VAL A 152 -6.69 3.75 -21.73
N ASP A 153 -7.56 3.32 -22.62
CA ASP A 153 -7.23 3.00 -24.03
C ASP A 153 -6.00 2.09 -24.19
N GLY A 154 -5.85 1.11 -23.28
CA GLY A 154 -4.74 0.16 -23.27
C GLY A 154 -3.44 0.68 -22.64
N ALA A 155 -3.38 1.93 -22.21
CA ALA A 155 -2.28 2.51 -21.49
C ALA A 155 -2.53 2.51 -19.98
N TYR A 156 -1.52 2.11 -19.20
CA TYR A 156 -1.59 2.18 -17.74
C TYR A 156 -1.19 3.57 -17.26
N LYS A 157 -2.04 4.17 -16.43
CA LYS A 157 -1.89 5.52 -15.89
C LYS A 157 -2.06 5.53 -14.38
N PHE A 158 -1.47 6.53 -13.73
CA PHE A 158 -1.80 6.94 -12.37
C PHE A 158 -2.64 8.21 -12.42
N GLU A 159 -3.78 8.21 -11.72
CA GLU A 159 -4.52 9.42 -11.39
C GLU A 159 -3.90 10.05 -10.14
N THR A 160 -3.55 11.33 -10.22
CA THR A 160 -2.79 12.06 -9.19
C THR A 160 -3.66 12.95 -8.31
N GLN A 161 -4.83 13.32 -8.79
CA GLN A 161 -5.82 14.17 -8.12
C GLN A 161 -7.20 13.52 -8.24
N ALA A 162 -8.08 13.80 -7.28
CA ALA A 162 -9.41 13.21 -7.21
C ALA A 162 -10.25 13.54 -8.47
N ASN A 163 -10.68 12.49 -9.14
CA ASN A 163 -11.68 12.55 -10.21
C ASN A 163 -12.64 11.36 -10.01
N ASN A 164 -13.64 11.54 -9.16
CA ASN A 164 -14.48 10.46 -8.64
C ASN A 164 -13.68 9.34 -7.95
N SER A 165 -12.63 9.73 -7.25
CA SER A 165 -11.75 8.85 -6.50
C SER A 165 -11.22 9.53 -5.25
N THR A 166 -10.47 8.79 -4.43
CA THR A 166 -9.72 9.32 -3.29
C THR A 166 -8.26 9.64 -3.62
N ALA A 167 -7.91 9.72 -4.91
CA ALA A 167 -6.57 10.11 -5.35
C ALA A 167 -6.23 11.52 -4.88
N LYS A 168 -4.99 11.71 -4.47
CA LYS A 168 -4.44 13.01 -4.04
C LYS A 168 -2.93 13.00 -4.07
N SER A 169 -2.35 14.17 -4.21
CA SER A 169 -0.91 14.39 -4.11
C SER A 169 -0.62 15.78 -3.55
N PRO A 170 0.60 16.03 -3.05
CA PRO A 170 1.02 17.36 -2.62
C PRO A 170 0.84 18.39 -3.73
N MET A 171 0.53 19.63 -3.34
CA MET A 171 0.38 20.72 -4.29
C MET A 171 1.70 20.96 -5.03
N GLY A 172 1.64 20.98 -6.37
CA GLY A 172 2.81 21.22 -7.22
C GLY A 172 3.65 19.97 -7.53
N ALA A 173 3.33 18.80 -6.96
CA ALA A 173 4.07 17.57 -7.26
C ALA A 173 3.85 17.10 -8.70
N PHE A 174 2.65 17.29 -9.24
CA PHE A 174 2.30 16.88 -10.60
C PHE A 174 1.52 17.96 -11.31
N ASP A 175 1.91 18.26 -12.56
CA ASP A 175 1.23 19.23 -13.42
C ASP A 175 -0.04 18.67 -14.09
N GLN A 176 -0.19 17.34 -14.12
CA GLN A 176 -1.26 16.64 -14.81
C GLN A 176 -2.09 15.78 -13.85
N MET A 177 -3.38 15.69 -14.10
CA MET A 177 -4.27 14.79 -13.34
C MET A 177 -3.98 13.31 -13.59
N GLU A 178 -3.40 12.98 -14.72
CA GLU A 178 -3.01 11.62 -15.11
C GLU A 178 -1.58 11.61 -15.63
N ILE A 179 -0.77 10.73 -15.09
CA ILE A 179 0.62 10.50 -15.47
C ILE A 179 0.84 9.04 -15.86
N ASP A 180 1.95 8.72 -16.47
CA ASP A 180 2.33 7.34 -16.76
C ASP A 180 2.48 6.52 -15.48
N ASN A 181 2.11 5.23 -15.56
CA ASN A 181 2.22 4.31 -14.42
C ASN A 181 3.69 3.90 -14.20
N ASP A 182 4.50 4.86 -13.78
CA ASP A 182 5.90 4.66 -13.39
C ASP A 182 6.15 5.21 -11.99
N ILE A 183 6.33 4.31 -11.03
CA ILE A 183 6.55 4.68 -9.62
C ILE A 183 7.87 5.41 -9.39
N VAL A 184 8.88 5.20 -10.26
CA VAL A 184 10.16 5.90 -10.15
C VAL A 184 10.00 7.38 -10.48
N GLU A 185 9.21 7.70 -11.52
CA GLU A 185 8.90 9.09 -11.86
C GLU A 185 8.04 9.75 -10.78
N VAL A 186 7.11 9.01 -10.18
CA VAL A 186 6.35 9.49 -9.02
C VAL A 186 7.28 9.84 -7.86
N MET A 187 8.22 8.96 -7.52
CA MET A 187 9.16 9.21 -6.42
C MET A 187 10.02 10.45 -6.67
N LYS A 188 10.53 10.63 -7.89
CA LYS A 188 11.29 11.83 -8.28
C LYS A 188 10.46 13.11 -8.15
N ALA A 189 9.19 13.07 -8.53
CA ALA A 189 8.30 14.23 -8.43
C ALA A 189 7.92 14.58 -6.96
N LEU A 190 8.13 13.67 -6.02
CA LEU A 190 7.88 13.86 -4.60
C LEU A 190 9.16 14.13 -3.78
N GLU A 191 10.34 14.08 -4.42
CA GLU A 191 11.61 14.49 -3.80
C GLU A 191 11.65 16.03 -3.73
N ASP A 192 11.98 16.58 -2.55
CA ASP A 192 12.18 18.02 -2.31
C ASP A 192 13.55 18.51 -2.81
#